data_bb7120a0f8709ac1cb29e7bc5af196cb
#
_entry.id   bb7120a0f8709ac1cb29e7bc5af196cb
#
_cell.length_a   1.000
_cell.length_b   1.000
_cell.length_c   1.000
_cell.angle_alpha   90.00
_cell.angle_beta   90.00
_cell.angle_gamma   90.00
#
_symmetry.space_group_name_H-M   'P 1'
#
loop_
_entity.id
_entity.type
_entity.pdbx_description
1 polymer ?
#
loop_
_entity_poly.entity_id
_entity_poly.type
_entity_poly.pdbx_seq_one_letter_code
_entity_poly.pdbx_strand_id
1 'polypeptide(L)' 'MNEATFNISVRKFLKNFGVTAQREIEKSVDAALKAGTLKGTETLKARARLEIQGLPTSLVVEQDITLA' A
#
# COMPACT_ATOMS: atom_id res chain seq x y z
N MET A 1 5.56 0.30 -28.82
CA MET A 1 4.80 0.00 -27.60
C MET A 1 3.33 0.26 -27.85
N ASN A 2 2.45 -0.58 -27.35
CA ASN A 2 1.01 -0.35 -27.40
C ASN A 2 0.60 0.39 -26.13
N GLU A 3 0.25 1.66 -26.25
CA GLU A 3 -0.05 2.50 -25.09
C GLU A 3 -1.31 2.05 -24.35
N ALA A 4 -2.32 1.56 -25.06
CA ALA A 4 -3.54 1.07 -24.43
C ALA A 4 -3.27 -0.17 -23.58
N THR A 5 -2.50 -1.11 -24.11
CA THR A 5 -2.10 -2.33 -23.38
C THR A 5 -1.26 -1.98 -22.16
N PHE A 6 -0.34 -1.04 -22.32
CA PHE A 6 0.52 -0.59 -21.24
C PHE A 6 -0.30 0.03 -20.10
N ASN A 7 -1.21 0.93 -20.43
CA ASN A 7 -2.08 1.58 -19.44
C ASN A 7 -2.92 0.56 -18.66
N ILE A 8 -3.51 -0.41 -19.36
CA ILE A 8 -4.30 -1.45 -18.73
C ILE A 8 -3.45 -2.28 -17.78
N SER A 9 -2.23 -2.62 -18.21
CA SER A 9 -1.28 -3.38 -17.39
C SER A 9 -0.91 -2.65 -16.11
N VAL A 10 -0.62 -1.35 -16.21
CA VAL A 10 -0.30 -0.53 -15.05
C VAL A 10 -1.47 -0.47 -14.08
N ARG A 11 -2.68 -0.26 -14.59
CA ARG A 11 -3.88 -0.20 -13.75
C ARG A 11 -4.15 -1.53 -13.04
N LYS A 12 -3.95 -2.65 -13.73
CA LYS A 12 -4.11 -3.97 -13.13
C LYS A 12 -3.11 -4.17 -11.99
N PHE A 13 -1.86 -3.78 -12.21
CA PHE A 13 -0.85 -3.85 -11.17
C PHE A 13 -1.24 -3.02 -9.96
N LEU A 14 -1.63 -1.77 -10.16
CA LEU A 14 -1.98 -0.88 -9.06
C LEU A 14 -3.24 -1.35 -8.32
N LYS A 15 -4.23 -1.87 -9.04
CA LYS A 15 -5.41 -2.41 -8.41
C LYS A 15 -5.09 -3.63 -7.56
N ASN A 16 -4.29 -4.55 -8.09
CA ASN A 16 -3.87 -5.73 -7.36
C ASN A 16 -3.04 -5.36 -6.14
N PHE A 17 -2.10 -4.44 -6.30
CA PHE A 17 -1.31 -3.94 -5.18
C PHE A 17 -2.19 -3.30 -4.12
N GLY A 18 -3.11 -2.42 -4.52
CA GLY A 18 -3.99 -1.72 -3.59
C GLY A 18 -4.85 -2.68 -2.78
N VAL A 19 -5.48 -3.64 -3.42
CA VAL A 19 -6.32 -4.63 -2.75
C VAL A 19 -5.50 -5.50 -1.79
N THR A 20 -4.36 -5.98 -2.25
CA THR A 20 -3.48 -6.84 -1.44
C THR A 20 -2.92 -6.08 -0.25
N ALA A 21 -2.44 -4.85 -0.49
CA ALA A 21 -1.89 -4.00 0.56
C ALA A 21 -2.95 -3.62 1.58
N GLN A 22 -4.17 -3.31 1.14
CA GLN A 22 -5.27 -2.97 2.04
C GLN A 22 -5.56 -4.13 3.00
N ARG A 23 -5.64 -5.35 2.50
CA ARG A 23 -5.86 -6.53 3.32
C ARG A 23 -4.76 -6.71 4.36
N GLU A 24 -3.51 -6.49 3.95
CA GLU A 24 -2.38 -6.63 4.87
C GLU A 24 -2.40 -5.56 5.96
N ILE A 25 -2.76 -4.32 5.60
CA ILE A 25 -2.90 -3.24 6.57
C ILE A 25 -4.00 -3.55 7.57
N GLU A 26 -5.18 -3.96 7.10
CA GLU A 26 -6.32 -4.30 7.96
C GLU A 26 -5.96 -5.43 8.93
N LYS A 27 -5.30 -6.45 8.43
CA LYS A 27 -4.88 -7.60 9.20
C LYS A 27 -3.87 -7.22 10.28
N SER A 28 -2.88 -6.41 9.93
CA SER A 28 -1.85 -5.96 10.87
C SER A 28 -2.40 -5.06 11.95
N VAL A 29 -3.29 -4.14 11.58
CA VAL A 29 -3.93 -3.23 12.55
C VAL A 29 -4.84 -4.02 13.50
N ASP A 30 -5.64 -4.95 12.96
CA ASP A 30 -6.52 -5.78 13.78
C ASP A 30 -5.73 -6.60 14.79
N ALA A 31 -4.63 -7.21 14.37
CA ALA A 31 -3.77 -7.97 15.25
C ALA A 31 -3.16 -7.10 16.36
N ALA A 32 -2.74 -5.89 16.01
CA ALA A 32 -2.15 -4.95 16.98
C ALA A 32 -3.20 -4.45 17.99
N LEU A 33 -4.43 -4.22 17.55
CA LEU A 33 -5.52 -3.85 18.45
C LEU A 33 -5.83 -4.99 19.44
N LYS A 34 -5.88 -6.22 18.96
CA LYS A 34 -6.12 -7.39 19.81
C LYS A 34 -4.98 -7.62 20.80
N ALA A 35 -3.75 -7.36 20.38
CA ALA A 35 -2.58 -7.50 21.25
C ALA A 35 -2.39 -6.32 22.21
N GLY A 36 -3.14 -5.23 22.04
CA GLY A 36 -3.04 -4.05 22.88
C GLY A 36 -1.90 -3.11 22.52
N THR A 37 -1.18 -3.34 21.42
CA THR A 37 -0.12 -2.46 20.96
C THR A 37 -0.67 -1.19 20.30
N LEU A 38 -1.90 -1.26 19.78
CA LEU A 38 -2.64 -0.10 19.32
C LEU A 38 -3.92 0.05 20.12
N LYS A 39 -4.36 1.28 20.32
CA LYS A 39 -5.56 1.62 21.07
C LYS A 39 -6.76 1.93 20.18
N GLY A 40 -6.53 2.25 18.92
CA GLY A 40 -7.58 2.62 17.97
C GLY A 40 -7.74 4.13 17.78
N THR A 41 -6.89 4.93 18.39
CA THR A 41 -6.92 6.40 18.31
C THR A 41 -5.70 6.97 17.61
N GLU A 42 -4.76 6.13 17.23
CA GLU A 42 -3.49 6.56 16.66
C GLU A 42 -3.63 6.99 15.20
N THR A 43 -2.68 7.80 14.77
CA THR A 43 -2.41 8.06 13.38
C THR A 43 -1.11 7.36 13.04
N LEU A 44 -1.17 6.45 12.07
CA LEU A 44 -0.02 5.64 11.67
C LEU A 44 0.58 6.20 10.39
N LYS A 45 1.91 6.19 10.31
CA LYS A 45 2.59 6.59 9.08
C LYS A 45 2.83 5.36 8.22
N ALA A 46 2.27 5.37 7.03
CA ALA A 46 2.48 4.31 6.05
C ALA A 46 3.51 4.74 5.02
N ARG A 47 4.34 3.80 4.60
CA ARG A 47 5.34 4.02 3.56
C ARG A 47 5.27 2.90 2.56
N ALA A 48 5.22 3.27 1.27
CA ALA A 48 5.28 2.31 0.19
C ALA A 48 6.42 2.69 -0.76
N ARG A 49 7.15 1.69 -1.22
CA ARG A 49 8.23 1.87 -2.18
C ARG A 49 7.88 1.13 -3.46
N LEU A 50 7.99 1.83 -4.58
CA LEU A 50 7.80 1.25 -5.91
C LEU A 50 9.16 1.07 -6.59
N GLU A 51 9.40 -0.13 -7.04
CA GLU A 51 10.57 -0.47 -7.85
C GLU A 51 10.10 -1.25 -9.06
N ILE A 52 10.73 -1.00 -10.21
CA ILE A 52 10.47 -1.75 -11.44
C ILE A 52 11.78 -2.36 -11.89
N GLN A 53 11.79 -3.69 -11.99
CA GLN A 53 12.98 -4.40 -12.41
C GLN A 53 13.39 -3.97 -13.82
N GLY A 54 14.64 -3.62 -14.00
CA GLY A 54 15.17 -3.18 -15.28
C GLY A 54 15.08 -1.69 -15.53
N LEU A 55 14.46 -0.92 -14.63
CA LEU A 55 14.35 0.53 -14.74
C LEU A 55 14.92 1.20 -13.49
N PRO A 56 15.45 2.43 -13.62
CA PRO A 56 15.95 3.18 -12.47
C PRO A 56 14.83 3.85 -11.68
N THR A 57 13.64 3.27 -11.69
CA THR A 57 12.48 3.84 -11.02
C THR A 57 12.56 3.52 -9.53
N SER A 58 12.49 4.55 -8.70
CA SER A 58 12.41 4.41 -7.26
C SER A 58 11.49 5.51 -6.74
N LEU A 59 10.32 5.12 -6.28
CA LEU A 59 9.32 6.04 -5.76
C LEU A 59 8.95 5.62 -4.35
N VAL A 60 8.98 6.57 -3.43
CA VAL A 60 8.51 6.36 -2.07
C VAL A 60 7.31 7.25 -1.83
N VAL A 61 6.22 6.67 -1.38
CA VAL A 61 5.01 7.39 -1.00
C VAL A 61 4.81 7.21 0.50
N GLU A 62 4.67 8.31 1.20
CA GLU A 62 4.37 8.30 2.63
C GLU A 62 3.06 9.02 2.87
N GLN A 63 2.22 8.46 3.72
CA GLN A 63 0.93 9.04 4.02
C GLN A 63 0.46 8.55 5.39
N ASP A 64 -0.27 9.40 6.08
CA ASP A 64 -0.86 9.03 7.36
C ASP A 64 -2.10 8.19 7.15
N ILE A 65 -2.26 7.18 8.02
CA ILE A 65 -3.48 6.37 8.12
C ILE A 65 -4.07 6.66 9.49
N THR A 66 -5.26 7.22 9.51
CA THR A 66 -5.94 7.62 10.73
C THR A 66 -6.89 6.51 11.18
N LEU A 67 -6.80 6.11 12.45
CA LEU A 67 -7.65 5.07 13.01
C LEU A 67 -8.92 5.63 13.63
N ALA A 68 -8.91 6.90 13.98
CA ALA A 68 -10.08 7.55 14.56
C ALA A 68 -10.16 9.02 14.18
#